data_a290685427ee9954eabd352abc51e043
#
_entry.id   a290685427ee9954eabd352abc51e043
#
_cell.length_a   1.000
_cell.length_b   1.000
_cell.length_c   1.000
_cell.angle_alpha   90.00
_cell.angle_beta   90.00
_cell.angle_gamma   90.00
#
_symmetry.space_group_name_H-M   'P 1'
#
loop_
_entity.id
_entity.type
_entity.pdbx_description
1 polymer ?
#
loop_
_entity_poly.entity_id
_entity_poly.type
_entity_poly.pdbx_seq_one_letter_code
_entity_poly.pdbx_strand_id
1 'polypeptide(L)'
;MTTTTAAGNGAIDGYLAELDRVLLGRRGRKADLLAEARDGLRDAADAYREGGWSEDEAQRRAVADFGRVSEIAGDFQAELTVHNGIWTLWMLVLAVPGMQASWELTRLLTYGAWSRLTTPSPSWYHFITTFTHSAAFLVPALGFGALLCARLLSRRRDSVGTARICRVLTLVAAGFNLFAVALLVGTTGVVDVSRLFLSGPCGLLTVAWVLLSVRLVVLARRSFRRCVTIVA
;
A
#
# COMPACT_ATOMS: atom_id res chain seq x y z
N MET A 1 -0.56 39.34 -37.54
CA MET A 1 -1.45 39.33 -36.38
C MET A 1 -1.83 37.88 -36.09
N THR A 2 -1.05 37.21 -35.31
CA THR A 2 -1.29 35.81 -34.89
C THR A 2 -2.04 35.86 -33.57
N THR A 3 -3.35 35.65 -33.63
CA THR A 3 -4.17 35.43 -32.44
C THR A 3 -3.78 34.10 -31.82
N THR A 4 -3.00 34.14 -30.74
CA THR A 4 -2.80 33.00 -29.84
C THR A 4 -4.18 32.66 -29.25
N THR A 5 -4.82 31.66 -29.82
CA THR A 5 -6.02 31.04 -29.22
C THR A 5 -5.60 30.43 -27.91
N ALA A 6 -5.96 31.04 -26.80
CA ALA A 6 -5.90 30.42 -25.49
C ALA A 6 -6.69 29.11 -25.61
N ALA A 7 -5.97 27.98 -25.48
CA ALA A 7 -6.58 26.66 -25.42
C ALA A 7 -7.54 26.63 -24.24
N GLY A 8 -8.83 26.83 -24.52
CA GLY A 8 -9.90 26.60 -23.55
C GLY A 8 -9.80 25.13 -23.15
N ASN A 9 -9.59 24.85 -21.86
CA ASN A 9 -9.67 23.50 -21.36
C ASN A 9 -11.05 22.96 -21.73
N GLY A 10 -11.11 21.98 -22.64
CA GLY A 10 -12.36 21.35 -23.04
C GLY A 10 -13.08 20.76 -21.81
N ALA A 11 -14.38 20.53 -21.91
CA ALA A 11 -15.20 20.02 -20.79
C ALA A 11 -14.59 18.74 -20.18
N ILE A 12 -14.03 17.88 -21.03
CA ILE A 12 -13.34 16.64 -20.61
C ILE A 12 -12.10 16.94 -19.77
N ASP A 13 -11.23 17.87 -20.20
CA ASP A 13 -10.02 18.20 -19.47
C ASP A 13 -10.31 18.86 -18.12
N GLY A 14 -11.36 19.71 -18.06
CA GLY A 14 -11.85 20.29 -16.82
C GLY A 14 -12.34 19.23 -15.82
N TYR A 15 -13.13 18.28 -16.30
CA TYR A 15 -13.63 17.15 -15.50
C TYR A 15 -12.49 16.28 -14.98
N LEU A 16 -11.54 15.91 -15.83
CA LEU A 16 -10.38 15.08 -15.42
C LEU A 16 -9.47 15.81 -14.41
N ALA A 17 -9.30 17.13 -14.56
CA ALA A 17 -8.52 17.94 -13.61
C ALA A 17 -9.20 18.00 -12.24
N GLU A 18 -10.51 18.07 -12.18
CA GLU A 18 -11.28 18.01 -10.94
C GLU A 18 -11.20 16.62 -10.31
N LEU A 19 -11.38 15.56 -11.11
CA LEU A 19 -11.25 14.18 -10.67
C LEU A 19 -9.83 13.89 -10.14
N ASP A 20 -8.78 14.39 -10.83
CA ASP A 20 -7.39 14.27 -10.37
C ASP A 20 -7.18 14.95 -9.01
N ARG A 21 -7.79 16.10 -8.78
CA ARG A 21 -7.66 16.84 -7.50
C ARG A 21 -8.27 16.08 -6.33
N VAL A 22 -9.38 15.39 -6.53
CA VAL A 22 -10.12 14.66 -5.49
C VAL A 22 -9.49 13.30 -5.21
N LEU A 23 -8.97 12.62 -6.23
CA LEU A 23 -8.40 11.29 -6.09
C LEU A 23 -7.07 11.29 -5.34
N LEU A 24 -6.93 10.38 -4.38
CA LEU A 24 -5.76 10.22 -3.53
C LEU A 24 -5.18 8.81 -3.69
N GLY A 25 -3.98 8.70 -4.28
CA GLY A 25 -3.35 7.40 -4.52
C GLY A 25 -1.91 7.49 -5.00
N ARG A 26 -1.32 6.33 -5.33
CA ARG A 26 -0.01 6.25 -5.99
C ARG A 26 -0.14 6.82 -7.40
N ARG A 27 0.82 7.66 -7.78
CA ARG A 27 0.80 8.39 -9.06
C ARG A 27 0.58 7.49 -10.29
N GLY A 28 1.24 6.32 -10.37
CA GLY A 28 1.10 5.41 -11.50
C GLY A 28 -0.34 4.94 -11.67
N ARG A 29 -0.92 4.23 -10.69
CA ARG A 29 -2.28 3.69 -10.83
C ARG A 29 -3.36 4.77 -10.96
N LYS A 30 -3.16 5.93 -10.29
CA LYS A 30 -4.04 7.09 -10.46
C LYS A 30 -3.98 7.62 -11.91
N ALA A 31 -2.78 7.70 -12.48
CA ALA A 31 -2.60 8.13 -13.87
C ALA A 31 -3.25 7.15 -14.85
N ASP A 32 -3.15 5.83 -14.59
CA ASP A 32 -3.78 4.81 -15.44
C ASP A 32 -5.31 4.96 -15.44
N LEU A 33 -5.94 5.13 -14.27
CA LEU A 33 -7.39 5.33 -14.16
C LEU A 33 -7.86 6.63 -14.83
N LEU A 34 -7.08 7.71 -14.69
CA LEU A 34 -7.40 8.98 -15.37
C LEU A 34 -7.23 8.88 -16.89
N ALA A 35 -6.26 8.09 -17.36
CA ALA A 35 -6.09 7.82 -18.79
C ALA A 35 -7.27 7.01 -19.33
N GLU A 36 -7.68 5.95 -18.64
CA GLU A 36 -8.85 5.13 -18.99
C GLU A 36 -10.14 5.97 -19.03
N ALA A 37 -10.36 6.83 -18.01
CA ALA A 37 -11.48 7.75 -18.01
C ALA A 37 -11.43 8.76 -19.16
N ARG A 38 -10.24 9.27 -19.51
CA ARG A 38 -10.04 10.18 -20.63
C ARG A 38 -10.41 9.52 -21.96
N ASP A 39 -9.94 8.29 -22.15
CA ASP A 39 -10.19 7.55 -23.40
C ASP A 39 -11.70 7.25 -23.53
N GLY A 40 -12.34 6.76 -22.48
CA GLY A 40 -13.80 6.53 -22.48
C GLY A 40 -14.63 7.81 -22.71
N LEU A 41 -14.23 8.95 -22.15
CA LEU A 41 -14.90 10.24 -22.39
C LEU A 41 -14.71 10.73 -23.82
N ARG A 42 -13.54 10.50 -24.44
CA ARG A 42 -13.28 10.83 -25.84
C ARG A 42 -14.10 9.97 -26.79
N ASP A 43 -14.12 8.67 -26.55
CA ASP A 43 -14.93 7.74 -27.35
C ASP A 43 -16.41 8.12 -27.29
N ALA A 44 -16.93 8.48 -26.12
CA ALA A 44 -18.31 8.96 -25.97
C ALA A 44 -18.53 10.30 -26.71
N ALA A 45 -17.59 11.24 -26.63
CA ALA A 45 -17.71 12.53 -27.36
C ALA A 45 -17.67 12.33 -28.89
N ASP A 46 -16.81 11.41 -29.37
CA ASP A 46 -16.74 11.09 -30.79
C ASP A 46 -18.05 10.48 -31.31
N ALA A 47 -18.70 9.59 -30.53
CA ALA A 47 -20.02 9.07 -30.87
C ALA A 47 -21.10 10.18 -30.94
N TYR A 48 -21.05 11.17 -30.06
CA TYR A 48 -21.93 12.34 -30.14
C TYR A 48 -21.66 13.20 -31.38
N ARG A 49 -20.36 13.37 -31.77
CA ARG A 49 -19.99 14.10 -32.98
C ARG A 49 -20.50 13.41 -34.26
N GLU A 50 -20.39 12.09 -34.33
CA GLU A 50 -20.98 11.30 -35.42
C GLU A 50 -22.50 11.46 -35.50
N GLY A 51 -23.16 11.70 -34.34
CA GLY A 51 -24.58 12.07 -34.24
C GLY A 51 -24.90 13.52 -34.65
N GLY A 52 -23.91 14.32 -35.12
CA GLY A 52 -24.09 15.68 -35.63
C GLY A 52 -23.96 16.78 -34.58
N TRP A 53 -23.52 16.48 -33.36
CA TRP A 53 -23.29 17.52 -32.34
C TRP A 53 -21.97 18.25 -32.54
N SER A 54 -21.93 19.52 -32.12
CA SER A 54 -20.66 20.29 -32.15
C SER A 54 -19.68 19.70 -31.13
N GLU A 55 -18.36 19.93 -31.33
CA GLU A 55 -17.29 19.41 -30.44
C GLU A 55 -17.55 19.76 -28.96
N ASP A 56 -17.87 21.04 -28.66
CA ASP A 56 -18.12 21.49 -27.31
C ASP A 56 -19.36 20.85 -26.68
N GLU A 57 -20.43 20.65 -27.47
CA GLU A 57 -21.65 20.03 -26.98
C GLU A 57 -21.47 18.53 -26.81
N ALA A 58 -20.74 17.86 -27.72
CA ALA A 58 -20.41 16.47 -27.63
C ALA A 58 -19.61 16.16 -26.33
N GLN A 59 -18.60 16.98 -26.02
CA GLN A 59 -17.84 16.85 -24.79
C GLN A 59 -18.70 17.09 -23.54
N ARG A 60 -19.55 18.10 -23.52
CA ARG A 60 -20.46 18.34 -22.39
C ARG A 60 -21.42 17.17 -22.16
N ARG A 61 -21.96 16.58 -23.22
CA ARG A 61 -22.85 15.42 -23.12
C ARG A 61 -22.12 14.19 -22.63
N ALA A 62 -20.93 13.91 -23.17
CA ALA A 62 -20.09 12.80 -22.71
C ALA A 62 -19.80 12.92 -21.22
N VAL A 63 -19.44 14.10 -20.70
CA VAL A 63 -19.21 14.35 -19.28
C VAL A 63 -20.48 14.20 -18.45
N ALA A 64 -21.63 14.67 -18.96
CA ALA A 64 -22.93 14.55 -18.27
C ALA A 64 -23.34 13.08 -18.12
N ASP A 65 -23.16 12.26 -19.15
CA ASP A 65 -23.49 10.83 -19.13
C ASP A 65 -22.50 10.00 -18.29
N PHE A 66 -21.23 10.43 -18.22
CA PHE A 66 -20.22 9.75 -17.40
C PHE A 66 -20.54 9.84 -15.92
N GLY A 67 -21.22 10.87 -15.48
CA GLY A 67 -21.66 11.05 -14.10
C GLY A 67 -20.88 12.13 -13.35
N ARG A 68 -21.34 12.42 -12.13
CA ARG A 68 -20.73 13.48 -11.31
C ARG A 68 -19.38 13.04 -10.76
N VAL A 69 -18.42 13.97 -10.67
CA VAL A 69 -17.08 13.71 -10.12
C VAL A 69 -17.14 13.05 -8.74
N SER A 70 -18.10 13.46 -7.88
CA SER A 70 -18.26 12.91 -6.53
C SER A 70 -18.64 11.41 -6.52
N GLU A 71 -19.40 10.95 -7.51
CA GLU A 71 -19.83 9.56 -7.65
C GLU A 71 -18.69 8.70 -8.19
N ILE A 72 -18.12 9.11 -9.32
CA ILE A 72 -17.00 8.42 -9.98
C ILE A 72 -15.74 8.39 -9.11
N ALA A 73 -15.46 9.48 -8.39
CA ALA A 73 -14.35 9.53 -7.45
C ALA A 73 -14.46 8.49 -6.32
N GLY A 74 -15.67 8.17 -5.89
CA GLY A 74 -15.93 7.13 -4.89
C GLY A 74 -15.47 5.75 -5.37
N ASP A 75 -15.86 5.36 -6.58
CA ASP A 75 -15.50 4.07 -7.19
C ASP A 75 -14.01 3.98 -7.49
N PHE A 76 -13.43 5.01 -8.10
CA PHE A 76 -11.99 5.09 -8.37
C PHE A 76 -11.16 5.07 -7.09
N GLN A 77 -11.63 5.76 -6.04
CA GLN A 77 -10.93 5.75 -4.75
C GLN A 77 -11.01 4.39 -4.07
N ALA A 78 -12.12 3.66 -4.21
CA ALA A 78 -12.23 2.29 -3.72
C ALA A 78 -11.23 1.38 -4.42
N GLU A 79 -11.11 1.45 -5.75
CA GLU A 79 -10.16 0.69 -6.54
C GLU A 79 -8.70 1.02 -6.17
N LEU A 80 -8.35 2.30 -6.07
CA LEU A 80 -7.03 2.74 -5.63
C LEU A 80 -6.69 2.22 -4.22
N THR A 81 -7.68 2.15 -3.34
CA THR A 81 -7.50 1.65 -1.97
C THR A 81 -7.23 0.16 -1.95
N VAL A 82 -7.99 -0.63 -2.72
CA VAL A 82 -7.76 -2.08 -2.85
C VAL A 82 -6.37 -2.35 -3.42
N HIS A 83 -6.01 -1.67 -4.50
CA HIS A 83 -4.69 -1.83 -5.13
C HIS A 83 -3.53 -1.50 -4.16
N ASN A 84 -3.63 -0.40 -3.42
CA ASN A 84 -2.63 -0.02 -2.42
C ASN A 84 -2.56 -1.03 -1.26
N GLY A 85 -3.70 -1.56 -0.83
CA GLY A 85 -3.78 -2.61 0.19
C GLY A 85 -3.09 -3.89 -0.26
N ILE A 86 -3.38 -4.37 -1.46
CA ILE A 86 -2.75 -5.55 -2.06
C ILE A 86 -1.23 -5.37 -2.16
N TRP A 87 -0.76 -4.20 -2.62
CA TRP A 87 0.67 -3.93 -2.71
C TRP A 87 1.35 -3.93 -1.34
N THR A 88 0.72 -3.35 -0.31
CA THR A 88 1.25 -3.36 1.05
C THR A 88 1.29 -4.78 1.63
N LEU A 89 0.29 -5.62 1.33
CA LEU A 89 0.29 -7.03 1.71
C LEU A 89 1.42 -7.81 1.03
N TRP A 90 1.68 -7.59 -0.26
CA TRP A 90 2.83 -8.17 -0.95
C TRP A 90 4.15 -7.74 -0.34
N MET A 91 4.27 -6.47 0.06
CA MET A 91 5.46 -5.99 0.77
C MET A 91 5.64 -6.70 2.12
N LEU A 92 4.57 -6.95 2.87
CA LEU A 92 4.64 -7.73 4.11
C LEU A 92 5.05 -9.18 3.86
N VAL A 93 4.48 -9.82 2.83
CA VAL A 93 4.75 -11.22 2.47
C VAL A 93 6.21 -11.43 2.05
N LEU A 94 6.80 -10.47 1.33
CA LEU A 94 8.15 -10.62 0.77
C LEU A 94 9.22 -9.91 1.62
N ALA A 95 8.94 -8.71 2.12
CA ALA A 95 9.96 -7.91 2.80
C ALA A 95 10.26 -8.42 4.22
N VAL A 96 9.25 -8.95 4.94
CA VAL A 96 9.48 -9.47 6.30
C VAL A 96 10.41 -10.70 6.29
N PRO A 97 10.12 -11.78 5.55
CA PRO A 97 11.04 -12.92 5.50
C PRO A 97 12.36 -12.57 4.79
N GLY A 98 12.33 -11.71 3.77
CA GLY A 98 13.54 -11.24 3.10
C GLY A 98 14.48 -10.49 4.04
N MET A 99 13.95 -9.62 4.89
CA MET A 99 14.73 -8.90 5.90
C MET A 99 15.28 -9.86 6.97
N GLN A 100 14.48 -10.82 7.41
CA GLN A 100 14.91 -11.86 8.35
C GLN A 100 16.07 -12.69 7.77
N ALA A 101 15.92 -13.15 6.52
CA ALA A 101 16.95 -13.92 5.84
C ALA A 101 18.23 -13.08 5.62
N SER A 102 18.09 -11.82 5.23
CA SER A 102 19.23 -10.91 5.04
C SER A 102 19.99 -10.66 6.33
N TRP A 103 19.26 -10.47 7.44
CA TRP A 103 19.88 -10.27 8.76
C TRP A 103 20.63 -11.52 9.20
N GLU A 104 20.01 -12.71 9.08
CA GLU A 104 20.62 -13.98 9.45
C GLU A 104 21.84 -14.32 8.58
N LEU A 105 21.76 -14.11 7.28
CA LEU A 105 22.89 -14.29 6.37
C LEU A 105 24.04 -13.33 6.72
N THR A 106 23.76 -12.07 6.96
CA THR A 106 24.77 -11.07 7.35
C THR A 106 25.43 -11.46 8.66
N ARG A 107 24.65 -11.90 9.65
CA ARG A 107 25.17 -12.42 10.91
C ARG A 107 26.13 -13.60 10.69
N LEU A 108 25.71 -14.59 9.90
CA LEU A 108 26.54 -15.76 9.60
C LEU A 108 27.86 -15.38 8.94
N LEU A 109 27.84 -14.44 8.00
CA LEU A 109 29.02 -14.01 7.26
C LEU A 109 29.96 -13.13 8.09
N THR A 110 29.45 -12.32 9.01
CA THR A 110 30.24 -11.31 9.73
C THR A 110 30.60 -11.72 11.15
N TYR A 111 29.71 -12.43 11.84
CA TYR A 111 29.88 -12.83 13.24
C TYR A 111 30.09 -14.34 13.39
N GLY A 112 29.37 -15.16 12.63
CA GLY A 112 29.43 -16.63 12.67
C GLY A 112 28.36 -17.26 13.59
N ALA A 113 28.71 -18.32 14.29
CA ALA A 113 27.76 -19.10 15.08
C ALA A 113 27.35 -18.39 16.39
N TRP A 114 26.11 -18.61 16.84
CA TRP A 114 25.59 -18.11 18.13
C TRP A 114 26.39 -18.59 19.34
N SER A 115 27.07 -19.73 19.23
CA SER A 115 27.93 -20.27 20.30
C SER A 115 29.13 -19.39 20.67
N ARG A 116 29.43 -18.36 19.86
CA ARG A 116 30.47 -17.37 20.16
C ARG A 116 30.04 -16.31 21.17
N LEU A 117 28.74 -16.24 21.50
CA LEU A 117 28.25 -15.34 22.53
C LEU A 117 28.67 -15.85 23.92
N THR A 118 29.32 -14.98 24.68
CA THR A 118 29.81 -15.31 26.05
C THR A 118 28.76 -15.07 27.11
N THR A 119 27.77 -14.22 26.86
CA THR A 119 26.68 -13.91 27.78
C THR A 119 25.56 -14.94 27.70
N PRO A 120 25.21 -15.64 28.80
CA PRO A 120 24.11 -16.59 28.81
C PRO A 120 22.78 -15.85 28.57
N SER A 121 21.89 -16.51 27.82
CA SER A 121 20.54 -15.96 27.55
C SER A 121 19.57 -16.45 28.60
N PRO A 122 18.78 -15.57 29.27
CA PRO A 122 17.71 -15.99 30.18
C PRO A 122 16.64 -16.82 29.46
N SER A 123 15.98 -17.74 30.19
CA SER A 123 14.95 -18.61 29.60
C SER A 123 13.76 -17.85 29.01
N TRP A 124 13.36 -16.74 29.65
CA TRP A 124 12.30 -15.86 29.11
C TRP A 124 12.69 -15.23 27.76
N TYR A 125 13.96 -14.91 27.56
CA TYR A 125 14.45 -14.36 26.28
C TYR A 125 14.36 -15.40 25.17
N HIS A 126 14.65 -16.67 25.44
CA HIS A 126 14.46 -17.75 24.47
C HIS A 126 12.99 -17.89 24.03
N PHE A 127 12.06 -17.75 24.97
CA PHE A 127 10.63 -17.76 24.64
C PHE A 127 10.26 -16.60 23.69
N ILE A 128 10.72 -15.38 23.97
CA ILE A 128 10.45 -14.21 23.14
C ILE A 128 11.08 -14.34 21.76
N THR A 129 12.33 -14.80 21.65
CA THR A 129 12.99 -15.00 20.36
C THR A 129 12.28 -16.07 19.54
N THR A 130 11.86 -17.17 20.14
CA THR A 130 11.07 -18.21 19.46
C THR A 130 9.73 -17.67 18.97
N PHE A 131 9.03 -16.91 19.81
CA PHE A 131 7.77 -16.25 19.42
C PHE A 131 7.96 -15.29 18.25
N THR A 132 8.97 -14.42 18.29
CA THR A 132 9.24 -13.46 17.23
C THR A 132 9.71 -14.11 15.94
N HIS A 133 10.49 -15.21 16.01
CA HIS A 133 10.82 -16.02 14.83
C HIS A 133 9.57 -16.66 14.22
N SER A 134 8.66 -17.20 15.04
CA SER A 134 7.38 -17.73 14.57
C SER A 134 6.52 -16.64 13.91
N ALA A 135 6.54 -15.43 14.46
CA ALA A 135 5.85 -14.28 13.88
C ALA A 135 6.36 -13.92 12.48
N ALA A 136 7.65 -14.14 12.20
CA ALA A 136 8.24 -13.92 10.88
C ALA A 136 7.63 -14.82 9.78
N PHE A 137 7.02 -15.95 10.14
CA PHE A 137 6.28 -16.82 9.24
C PHE A 137 4.77 -16.55 9.29
N LEU A 138 4.23 -16.23 10.46
CA LEU A 138 2.79 -15.94 10.63
C LEU A 138 2.36 -14.68 9.88
N VAL A 139 3.16 -13.61 9.92
CA VAL A 139 2.82 -12.35 9.22
C VAL A 139 2.69 -12.53 7.71
N PRO A 140 3.66 -13.17 7.01
CA PRO A 140 3.51 -13.49 5.58
C PRO A 140 2.33 -14.42 5.31
N ALA A 141 2.10 -15.43 6.14
CA ALA A 141 0.97 -16.36 5.98
C ALA A 141 -0.37 -15.64 6.09
N LEU A 142 -0.55 -14.76 7.08
CA LEU A 142 -1.74 -13.90 7.21
C LEU A 142 -1.88 -12.94 6.03
N GLY A 143 -0.78 -12.34 5.58
CA GLY A 143 -0.75 -11.47 4.40
C GLY A 143 -1.17 -12.21 3.13
N PHE A 144 -0.66 -13.41 2.92
CA PHE A 144 -1.03 -14.26 1.78
C PHE A 144 -2.49 -14.71 1.87
N GLY A 145 -2.96 -15.13 3.05
CA GLY A 145 -4.36 -15.45 3.30
C GLY A 145 -5.29 -14.28 3.00
N ALA A 146 -4.90 -13.07 3.41
CA ALA A 146 -5.63 -11.84 3.10
C ALA A 146 -5.68 -11.54 1.60
N LEU A 147 -4.57 -11.74 0.87
CA LEU A 147 -4.53 -11.62 -0.60
C LEU A 147 -5.45 -12.62 -1.29
N LEU A 148 -5.46 -13.86 -0.82
CA LEU A 148 -6.32 -14.91 -1.36
C LEU A 148 -7.80 -14.60 -1.10
N CYS A 149 -8.15 -14.19 0.12
CA CYS A 149 -9.49 -13.73 0.47
C CYS A 149 -9.92 -12.55 -0.40
N ALA A 150 -9.06 -11.53 -0.56
CA ALA A 150 -9.34 -10.38 -1.41
C ALA A 150 -9.64 -10.81 -2.85
N ARG A 151 -8.86 -11.75 -3.40
CA ARG A 151 -9.05 -12.27 -4.76
C ARG A 151 -10.34 -13.10 -4.90
N LEU A 152 -10.73 -13.85 -3.88
CA LEU A 152 -11.96 -14.63 -3.88
C LEU A 152 -13.21 -13.74 -3.73
N LEU A 153 -13.14 -12.74 -2.85
CA LEU A 153 -14.25 -11.80 -2.62
C LEU A 153 -14.45 -10.84 -3.80
N SER A 154 -13.39 -10.42 -4.50
CA SER A 154 -13.50 -9.55 -5.69
C SER A 154 -14.36 -10.17 -6.79
N ARG A 155 -14.49 -11.51 -6.83
CA ARG A 155 -15.39 -12.21 -7.73
C ARG A 155 -16.87 -12.07 -7.37
N ARG A 156 -17.20 -11.58 -6.15
CA ARG A 156 -18.59 -11.48 -5.63
C ARG A 156 -19.20 -10.08 -5.73
N ARG A 157 -18.66 -9.16 -6.52
CA ARG A 157 -19.15 -7.78 -6.76
C ARG A 157 -19.31 -6.86 -5.54
N ASP A 158 -18.87 -7.26 -4.34
CA ASP A 158 -18.88 -6.39 -3.16
C ASP A 158 -17.51 -5.72 -3.00
N SER A 159 -17.31 -4.62 -3.72
CA SER A 159 -16.04 -3.87 -3.72
C SER A 159 -15.76 -3.17 -2.37
N VAL A 160 -16.79 -2.66 -1.72
CA VAL A 160 -16.67 -1.90 -0.46
C VAL A 160 -16.34 -2.82 0.72
N GLY A 161 -17.04 -3.96 0.84
CA GLY A 161 -16.75 -4.96 1.87
C GLY A 161 -15.35 -5.53 1.73
N THR A 162 -14.94 -5.88 0.51
CA THR A 162 -13.59 -6.36 0.20
C THR A 162 -12.52 -5.34 0.58
N ALA A 163 -12.71 -4.07 0.25
CA ALA A 163 -11.77 -3.00 0.60
C ALA A 163 -11.65 -2.80 2.12
N ARG A 164 -12.74 -2.95 2.87
CA ARG A 164 -12.73 -2.86 4.35
C ARG A 164 -11.95 -4.02 4.97
N ILE A 165 -12.20 -5.25 4.54
CA ILE A 165 -11.50 -6.45 5.03
C ILE A 165 -10.01 -6.36 4.73
N CYS A 166 -9.62 -6.06 3.49
CA CYS A 166 -8.21 -5.90 3.12
C CYS A 166 -7.51 -4.84 3.97
N ARG A 167 -8.16 -3.72 4.26
CA ARG A 167 -7.61 -2.66 5.11
C ARG A 167 -7.37 -3.13 6.54
N VAL A 168 -8.36 -3.77 7.15
CA VAL A 168 -8.25 -4.27 8.54
C VAL A 168 -7.12 -5.29 8.62
N LEU A 169 -7.09 -6.26 7.73
CA LEU A 169 -6.05 -7.30 7.70
C LEU A 169 -4.65 -6.70 7.49
N THR A 170 -4.51 -5.72 6.60
CA THR A 170 -3.23 -5.04 6.37
C THR A 170 -2.76 -4.28 7.62
N LEU A 171 -3.67 -3.58 8.31
CA LEU A 171 -3.35 -2.87 9.57
C LEU A 171 -2.95 -3.84 10.68
N VAL A 172 -3.69 -4.93 10.84
CA VAL A 172 -3.39 -5.97 11.85
C VAL A 172 -2.03 -6.60 11.58
N ALA A 173 -1.77 -7.01 10.33
CA ALA A 173 -0.49 -7.62 9.95
C ALA A 173 0.69 -6.65 10.12
N ALA A 174 0.56 -5.39 9.70
CA ALA A 174 1.60 -4.38 9.84
C ALA A 174 1.83 -4.00 11.32
N GLY A 175 0.76 -3.88 12.10
CA GLY A 175 0.83 -3.60 13.54
C GLY A 175 1.49 -4.73 14.32
N PHE A 176 1.12 -5.97 14.01
CA PHE A 176 1.71 -7.16 14.61
C PHE A 176 3.21 -7.29 14.27
N ASN A 177 3.59 -7.04 13.01
CA ASN A 177 5.00 -7.00 12.60
C ASN A 177 5.79 -5.95 13.39
N LEU A 178 5.27 -4.72 13.50
CA LEU A 178 5.93 -3.65 14.27
C LEU A 178 6.07 -4.03 15.74
N PHE A 179 5.02 -4.61 16.34
CA PHE A 179 5.04 -5.09 17.73
C PHE A 179 6.11 -6.17 17.93
N ALA A 180 6.18 -7.17 17.04
CA ALA A 180 7.17 -8.24 17.12
C ALA A 180 8.61 -7.70 17.01
N VAL A 181 8.84 -6.77 16.09
CA VAL A 181 10.16 -6.11 15.92
C VAL A 181 10.52 -5.27 17.16
N ALA A 182 9.58 -4.47 17.67
CA ALA A 182 9.81 -3.66 18.88
C ALA A 182 10.07 -4.53 20.10
N LEU A 183 9.33 -5.63 20.25
CA LEU A 183 9.53 -6.61 21.34
C LEU A 183 10.92 -7.26 21.23
N LEU A 184 11.33 -7.71 20.05
CA LEU A 184 12.63 -8.32 19.82
C LEU A 184 13.77 -7.33 20.11
N VAL A 185 13.72 -6.13 19.52
CA VAL A 185 14.76 -5.11 19.72
C VAL A 185 14.82 -4.65 21.17
N GLY A 186 13.66 -4.39 21.79
CA GLY A 186 13.59 -3.94 23.19
C GLY A 186 14.14 -4.99 24.17
N THR A 187 13.71 -6.24 24.03
CA THR A 187 14.18 -7.33 24.93
C THR A 187 15.65 -7.68 24.70
N THR A 188 16.12 -7.63 23.44
CA THR A 188 17.54 -7.82 23.13
C THR A 188 18.38 -6.69 23.74
N GLY A 189 17.91 -5.45 23.66
CA GLY A 189 18.59 -4.30 24.30
C GLY A 189 18.67 -4.39 25.83
N VAL A 190 17.68 -5.02 26.48
CA VAL A 190 17.69 -5.26 27.93
C VAL A 190 18.69 -6.36 28.33
N VAL A 191 18.77 -7.43 27.51
CA VAL A 191 19.69 -8.57 27.79
C VAL A 191 21.12 -8.21 27.49
N ASP A 192 21.36 -7.66 26.30
CA ASP A 192 22.70 -7.29 25.85
C ASP A 192 22.61 -6.44 24.57
N VAL A 193 22.88 -5.15 24.69
CA VAL A 193 22.86 -4.20 23.56
C VAL A 193 23.83 -4.61 22.45
N SER A 194 24.94 -5.27 22.80
CA SER A 194 25.93 -5.71 21.82
C SER A 194 25.36 -6.72 20.80
N ARG A 195 24.32 -7.45 21.17
CA ARG A 195 23.61 -8.39 20.28
C ARG A 195 22.84 -7.70 19.15
N LEU A 196 22.44 -6.46 19.34
CA LEU A 196 21.80 -5.67 18.27
C LEU A 196 22.81 -5.21 17.23
N PHE A 197 24.07 -5.06 17.68
CA PHE A 197 25.18 -4.53 16.90
C PHE A 197 26.33 -5.54 16.81
N LEU A 198 26.02 -6.84 16.65
CA LEU A 198 27.01 -7.92 16.52
C LEU A 198 28.11 -7.57 15.51
N SER A 199 27.73 -6.86 14.45
CA SER A 199 28.62 -6.25 13.48
C SER A 199 27.97 -4.96 12.94
N GLY A 200 28.76 -4.06 12.37
CA GLY A 200 28.23 -2.83 11.75
C GLY A 200 27.10 -3.09 10.75
N PRO A 201 27.25 -4.04 9.81
CA PRO A 201 26.18 -4.42 8.88
C PRO A 201 24.90 -4.94 9.56
N CYS A 202 25.01 -5.75 10.63
CA CYS A 202 23.84 -6.23 11.39
C CYS A 202 23.08 -5.08 12.05
N GLY A 203 23.80 -4.13 12.62
CA GLY A 203 23.20 -2.93 13.22
C GLY A 203 22.44 -2.08 12.19
N LEU A 204 23.02 -1.87 11.01
CA LEU A 204 22.36 -1.17 9.90
C LEU A 204 21.09 -1.88 9.45
N LEU A 205 21.10 -3.20 9.31
CA LEU A 205 19.92 -3.99 8.95
C LEU A 205 18.84 -3.92 10.03
N THR A 206 19.22 -3.93 11.32
CA THR A 206 18.25 -3.77 12.43
C THR A 206 17.55 -2.41 12.36
N VAL A 207 18.29 -1.32 12.13
CA VAL A 207 17.72 0.02 11.93
C VAL A 207 16.83 0.05 10.70
N ALA A 208 17.29 -0.50 9.58
CA ALA A 208 16.49 -0.57 8.35
C ALA A 208 15.19 -1.35 8.56
N TRP A 209 15.21 -2.43 9.33
CA TRP A 209 14.04 -3.24 9.65
C TRP A 209 13.02 -2.46 10.49
N VAL A 210 13.47 -1.75 11.52
CA VAL A 210 12.59 -0.87 12.33
C VAL A 210 11.95 0.21 11.45
N LEU A 211 12.75 0.90 10.63
CA LEU A 211 12.24 1.94 9.72
C LEU A 211 11.24 1.38 8.71
N LEU A 212 11.50 0.22 8.13
CA LEU A 212 10.58 -0.46 7.23
C LEU A 212 9.26 -0.80 7.94
N SER A 213 9.32 -1.34 9.15
CA SER A 213 8.14 -1.71 9.94
C SER A 213 7.28 -0.49 10.28
N VAL A 214 7.88 0.62 10.69
CA VAL A 214 7.19 1.89 10.92
C VAL A 214 6.56 2.40 9.62
N ARG A 215 7.29 2.37 8.51
CA ARG A 215 6.79 2.80 7.20
C ARG A 215 5.58 1.98 6.75
N LEU A 216 5.60 0.66 6.95
CA LEU A 216 4.48 -0.22 6.61
C LEU A 216 3.22 0.13 7.41
N VAL A 217 3.35 0.40 8.72
CA VAL A 217 2.23 0.86 9.55
C VAL A 217 1.71 2.23 9.11
N VAL A 218 2.59 3.17 8.79
CA VAL A 218 2.20 4.51 8.28
C VAL A 218 1.45 4.37 6.95
N LEU A 219 1.94 3.54 6.04
CA LEU A 219 1.27 3.28 4.76
C LEU A 219 -0.13 2.64 4.97
N ALA A 220 -0.22 1.64 5.84
CA ALA A 220 -1.48 1.00 6.19
C ALA A 220 -2.48 2.00 6.80
N ARG A 221 -2.04 2.86 7.75
CA ARG A 221 -2.87 3.91 8.37
C ARG A 221 -3.30 4.99 7.36
N ARG A 222 -2.43 5.40 6.45
CA ARG A 222 -2.78 6.39 5.42
C ARG A 222 -3.88 5.86 4.49
N SER A 223 -3.85 4.59 4.15
CA SER A 223 -4.91 3.93 3.39
C SER A 223 -6.24 3.89 4.16
N PHE A 224 -6.19 3.84 5.50
CA PHE A 224 -7.38 3.83 6.36
C PHE A 224 -8.05 5.20 6.48
N ARG A 225 -7.30 6.28 6.72
CA ARG A 225 -7.84 7.63 6.97
C ARG A 225 -8.56 8.23 5.76
N ARG A 226 -8.11 7.92 4.55
CA ARG A 226 -8.56 8.56 3.30
C ARG A 226 -9.97 8.14 2.83
N CYS A 227 -10.51 7.03 3.34
CA CYS A 227 -11.88 6.62 3.00
C CYS A 227 -12.96 7.17 3.94
N VAL A 228 -12.58 7.61 5.14
CA VAL A 228 -13.56 8.15 6.11
C VAL A 228 -14.03 9.56 5.68
N THR A 229 -13.15 10.30 4.98
CA THR A 229 -13.43 11.70 4.60
C THR A 229 -14.33 11.84 3.37
N ILE A 230 -14.58 10.77 2.61
CA ILE A 230 -15.41 10.81 1.37
C ILE A 230 -16.85 10.33 1.65
N VAL A 231 -17.08 9.63 2.77
CA VAL A 231 -18.40 9.09 3.14
C VAL A 231 -19.14 9.99 4.17
N ALA A 232 -18.47 11.01 4.71
CA ALA A 232 -19.03 12.05 5.55
C ALA A 232 -19.29 13.33 4.76
#